data_5aa6413f49aeef42db7ad7bef2351809
#
_entry.id   5aa6413f49aeef42db7ad7bef2351809
#
_cell.length_a   1.000
_cell.length_b   1.000
_cell.length_c   1.000
_cell.angle_alpha   90.00
_cell.angle_beta   90.00
_cell.angle_gamma   90.00
#
_symmetry.space_group_name_H-M   'P 1'
#
loop_
_entity.id
_entity.type
_entity.pdbx_description
1 polymer ?
#
loop_
_entity_poly.entity_id
_entity_poly.type
_entity_poly.pdbx_seq_one_letter_code
_entity_poly.pdbx_strand_id
1 'polypeptide(L)'
;VMWYAIIIMSGAIIGTLYGYYRFGKRLGLDSDTVLTGLALGLIFGIIGARLYYVIFTASANEIEYKSFLDVINPRDGGLAIHGALIAVAIYLPIFCKLNKIKLLTLLEIALPLILFAQVVGRWGNFVNQEAFGGLVKVPNLANYGEITRYTVLDDATLIAQREALSHMLIPNFVINRMYISYSNASGFLCAGYYYPTFYFESVL
;
A
#
# COMPACT_ATOMS: atom_id res chain seq x y z
N VAL A 1 -5.89 -10.84 -0.69
CA VAL A 1 -4.68 -10.52 -1.50
C VAL A 1 -5.04 -10.07 -2.92
N MET A 2 -5.99 -10.71 -3.62
CA MET A 2 -6.30 -10.35 -5.02
C MET A 2 -6.90 -8.94 -5.18
N TRP A 3 -7.83 -8.53 -4.32
CA TRP A 3 -8.46 -7.21 -4.43
C TRP A 3 -7.48 -6.05 -4.25
N TYR A 4 -6.54 -6.18 -3.33
CA TYR A 4 -5.48 -5.20 -3.10
C TYR A 4 -4.62 -4.98 -4.35
N ALA A 5 -4.17 -6.07 -4.97
CA ALA A 5 -3.38 -5.99 -6.20
C ALA A 5 -4.18 -5.34 -7.36
N ILE A 6 -5.47 -5.70 -7.51
CA ILE A 6 -6.35 -5.11 -8.53
C ILE A 6 -6.51 -3.61 -8.30
N ILE A 7 -6.75 -3.17 -7.05
CA ILE A 7 -6.91 -1.77 -6.70
C ILE A 7 -5.64 -0.98 -7.02
N ILE A 8 -4.46 -1.45 -6.60
CA ILE A 8 -3.19 -0.78 -6.88
C ILE A 8 -2.91 -0.70 -8.38
N MET A 9 -3.08 -1.82 -9.11
CA MET A 9 -2.84 -1.83 -10.55
C MET A 9 -3.80 -0.91 -11.29
N SER A 10 -5.09 -0.91 -10.92
CA SER A 10 -6.06 0.03 -11.51
C SER A 10 -5.69 1.48 -11.23
N GLY A 11 -5.27 1.80 -10.01
CA GLY A 11 -4.77 3.12 -9.64
C GLY A 11 -3.55 3.55 -10.47
N ALA A 12 -2.59 2.65 -10.67
CA ALA A 12 -1.41 2.91 -11.48
C ALA A 12 -1.76 3.15 -12.96
N ILE A 13 -2.66 2.33 -13.53
CA ILE A 13 -3.11 2.49 -14.92
C ILE A 13 -3.88 3.79 -15.10
N ILE A 14 -4.90 4.04 -14.28
CA ILE A 14 -5.73 5.25 -14.35
C ILE A 14 -4.86 6.49 -14.13
N GLY A 15 -3.99 6.46 -13.12
CA GLY A 15 -3.05 7.53 -12.87
C GLY A 15 -2.18 7.83 -14.09
N THR A 16 -1.58 6.81 -14.69
CA THR A 16 -0.70 6.99 -15.87
C THR A 16 -1.47 7.54 -17.08
N LEU A 17 -2.65 7.02 -17.36
CA LEU A 17 -3.50 7.52 -18.44
C LEU A 17 -3.88 9.00 -18.21
N TYR A 18 -4.28 9.35 -17.00
CA TYR A 18 -4.57 10.73 -16.64
C TYR A 18 -3.36 11.65 -16.78
N GLY A 19 -2.21 11.23 -16.25
CA GLY A 19 -0.94 12.00 -16.35
C GLY A 19 -0.51 12.20 -17.79
N TYR A 20 -0.58 11.17 -18.62
CA TYR A 20 -0.31 11.28 -20.05
C TYR A 20 -1.28 12.28 -20.72
N TYR A 21 -2.59 12.16 -20.48
CA TYR A 21 -3.58 13.05 -21.08
C TYR A 21 -3.39 14.50 -20.63
N ARG A 22 -3.09 14.73 -19.37
CA ARG A 22 -2.98 16.08 -18.78
C ARG A 22 -1.65 16.77 -19.07
N PHE A 23 -0.56 16.01 -19.05
CA PHE A 23 0.80 16.55 -19.12
C PHE A 23 1.61 16.00 -20.28
N GLY A 24 1.51 14.73 -20.61
CA GLY A 24 2.33 14.07 -21.60
C GLY A 24 2.22 14.70 -23.00
N LYS A 25 1.00 14.98 -23.43
CA LYS A 25 0.76 15.66 -24.71
C LYS A 25 1.38 17.05 -24.78
N ARG A 26 1.39 17.80 -23.69
CA ARG A 26 1.97 19.16 -23.63
C ARG A 26 3.49 19.12 -23.69
N LEU A 27 4.08 18.03 -23.22
CA LEU A 27 5.52 17.82 -23.18
C LEU A 27 6.04 17.08 -24.42
N GLY A 28 5.17 16.82 -25.41
CA GLY A 28 5.54 16.16 -26.65
C GLY A 28 5.90 14.69 -26.51
N LEU A 29 5.43 14.03 -25.42
CA LEU A 29 5.64 12.60 -25.23
C LEU A 29 4.63 11.80 -26.06
N ASP A 30 5.13 10.79 -26.75
CA ASP A 30 4.32 9.83 -27.47
C ASP A 30 3.64 8.84 -26.51
N SER A 31 2.37 8.49 -26.82
CA SER A 31 1.58 7.56 -25.99
C SER A 31 2.22 6.19 -25.86
N ASP A 32 2.77 5.69 -26.94
CA ASP A 32 3.35 4.35 -26.98
C ASP A 32 4.62 4.29 -26.12
N THR A 33 5.40 5.37 -26.14
CA THR A 33 6.58 5.51 -25.29
C THR A 33 6.19 5.55 -23.81
N VAL A 34 5.14 6.30 -23.44
CA VAL A 34 4.67 6.37 -22.04
C VAL A 34 4.12 5.03 -21.57
N LEU A 35 3.29 4.38 -22.39
CA LEU A 35 2.73 3.06 -22.06
C LEU A 35 3.80 1.98 -21.96
N THR A 36 4.77 1.97 -22.88
CA THR A 36 5.93 1.06 -22.82
C THR A 36 6.77 1.32 -21.58
N GLY A 37 7.01 2.58 -21.25
CA GLY A 37 7.73 2.96 -20.03
C GLY A 37 7.03 2.48 -18.76
N LEU A 38 5.71 2.62 -18.69
CA LEU A 38 4.91 2.09 -17.59
C LEU A 38 4.99 0.57 -17.51
N ALA A 39 4.74 -0.13 -18.62
CA ALA A 39 4.71 -1.59 -18.65
C ALA A 39 6.06 -2.19 -18.22
N LEU A 40 7.16 -1.69 -18.78
CA LEU A 40 8.49 -2.11 -18.39
C LEU A 40 8.84 -1.72 -16.96
N GLY A 41 8.44 -0.52 -16.51
CA GLY A 41 8.63 -0.08 -15.13
C GLY A 41 7.93 -0.98 -14.12
N LEU A 42 6.71 -1.42 -14.41
CA LEU A 42 5.98 -2.39 -13.59
C LEU A 42 6.68 -3.75 -13.56
N ILE A 43 7.13 -4.26 -14.70
CA ILE A 43 7.86 -5.53 -14.78
C ILE A 43 9.15 -5.46 -13.96
N PHE A 44 9.98 -4.44 -14.17
CA PHE A 44 11.22 -4.26 -13.41
C PHE A 44 10.96 -4.03 -11.93
N GLY A 45 9.90 -3.29 -11.59
CA GLY A 45 9.48 -3.08 -10.20
C GLY A 45 9.11 -4.39 -9.50
N ILE A 46 8.32 -5.25 -10.14
CA ILE A 46 7.93 -6.56 -9.59
C ILE A 46 9.15 -7.47 -9.43
N ILE A 47 10.01 -7.54 -10.45
CA ILE A 47 11.24 -8.33 -10.40
C ILE A 47 12.15 -7.84 -9.27
N GLY A 48 12.34 -6.52 -9.15
CA GLY A 48 13.16 -5.93 -8.10
C GLY A 48 12.59 -6.17 -6.71
N ALA A 49 11.26 -6.03 -6.55
CA ALA A 49 10.57 -6.32 -5.28
C ALA A 49 10.77 -7.77 -4.85
N ARG A 50 10.67 -8.71 -5.78
CA ARG A 50 10.85 -10.12 -5.50
C ARG A 50 12.30 -10.46 -5.20
N LEU A 51 13.22 -9.99 -6.02
CA LEU A 51 14.65 -10.23 -5.85
C LEU A 51 15.15 -9.72 -4.49
N TYR A 52 14.76 -8.51 -4.11
CA TYR A 52 15.10 -7.93 -2.80
C TYR A 52 14.57 -8.80 -1.66
N TYR A 53 13.29 -9.18 -1.73
CA TYR A 53 12.69 -10.04 -0.71
C TYR A 53 13.44 -11.35 -0.58
N VAL A 54 13.69 -12.06 -1.68
CA VAL A 54 14.38 -13.34 -1.68
C VAL A 54 15.78 -13.23 -1.09
N ILE A 55 16.57 -12.22 -1.49
CA ILE A 55 17.92 -12.03 -0.98
C ILE A 55 17.91 -11.83 0.53
N PHE A 56 17.05 -10.95 1.04
CA PHE A 56 17.03 -10.63 2.47
C PHE A 56 16.42 -11.75 3.32
N THR A 57 15.40 -12.45 2.81
CA THR A 57 14.77 -13.57 3.53
C THR A 57 15.67 -14.81 3.54
N ALA A 58 16.34 -15.11 2.43
CA ALA A 58 17.32 -16.17 2.37
C ALA A 58 18.53 -15.89 3.28
N SER A 59 18.97 -14.63 3.34
CA SER A 59 20.07 -14.20 4.22
C SER A 59 19.72 -14.29 5.70
N ALA A 60 18.44 -14.12 6.05
CA ALA A 60 17.94 -14.25 7.43
C ALA A 60 17.62 -15.70 7.84
N ASN A 61 17.78 -16.68 6.95
CA ASN A 61 17.38 -18.08 7.13
C ASN A 61 15.91 -18.29 7.54
N GLU A 62 15.04 -17.35 7.13
CA GLU A 62 13.62 -17.41 7.47
C GLU A 62 12.83 -18.34 6.55
N ILE A 63 13.29 -18.53 5.31
CA ILE A 63 12.63 -19.37 4.31
C ILE A 63 13.69 -20.13 3.49
N GLU A 64 13.54 -21.45 3.40
CA GLU A 64 14.31 -22.28 2.46
C GLU A 64 13.60 -22.36 1.11
N TYR A 65 14.24 -21.83 0.08
CA TYR A 65 13.79 -21.97 -1.31
C TYR A 65 14.30 -23.28 -1.89
N LYS A 66 13.40 -24.24 -2.11
CA LYS A 66 13.75 -25.60 -2.60
C LYS A 66 13.89 -25.67 -4.12
N SER A 67 13.29 -24.71 -4.83
CA SER A 67 13.29 -24.70 -6.29
C SER A 67 13.45 -23.26 -6.82
N PHE A 68 14.00 -23.15 -8.02
CA PHE A 68 14.03 -21.86 -8.75
C PHE A 68 12.63 -21.28 -8.98
N LEU A 69 11.61 -22.15 -9.12
CA LEU A 69 10.22 -21.72 -9.24
C LEU A 69 9.70 -21.07 -7.95
N ASP A 70 10.13 -21.51 -6.78
CA ASP A 70 9.76 -20.91 -5.50
C ASP A 70 10.35 -19.51 -5.35
N VAL A 71 11.52 -19.27 -5.93
CA VAL A 71 12.16 -17.95 -5.97
C VAL A 71 11.35 -16.97 -6.82
N ILE A 72 10.80 -17.41 -7.95
CA ILE A 72 10.10 -16.55 -8.90
C ILE A 72 8.62 -16.37 -8.52
N ASN A 73 8.02 -17.35 -7.84
CA ASN A 73 6.59 -17.38 -7.58
C ASN A 73 6.18 -16.37 -6.47
N PRO A 74 5.43 -15.30 -6.77
CA PRO A 74 4.98 -14.35 -5.76
C PRO A 74 3.65 -14.73 -5.10
N ARG A 75 3.12 -15.95 -5.35
CA ARG A 75 1.77 -16.35 -4.88
C ARG A 75 1.65 -16.43 -3.37
N ASP A 76 2.73 -16.82 -2.70
CA ASP A 76 2.79 -16.93 -1.24
C ASP A 76 3.16 -15.62 -0.55
N GLY A 77 3.10 -14.50 -1.29
CA GLY A 77 3.53 -13.18 -0.83
C GLY A 77 5.02 -12.95 -1.09
N GLY A 78 5.60 -12.02 -0.35
CA GLY A 78 7.05 -11.77 -0.43
C GLY A 78 7.45 -10.85 -1.58
N LEU A 79 6.89 -9.65 -1.58
CA LEU A 79 7.31 -8.54 -2.43
C LEU A 79 7.73 -7.37 -1.53
N ALA A 80 9.00 -6.99 -1.60
CA ALA A 80 9.54 -5.88 -0.82
C ALA A 80 9.48 -4.57 -1.62
N ILE A 81 8.79 -3.56 -1.08
CA ILE A 81 8.66 -2.25 -1.73
C ILE A 81 10.02 -1.59 -2.00
N HIS A 82 11.00 -1.78 -1.12
CA HIS A 82 12.36 -1.25 -1.28
C HIS A 82 13.02 -1.76 -2.56
N GLY A 83 12.84 -3.05 -2.88
CA GLY A 83 13.35 -3.64 -4.11
C GLY A 83 12.70 -3.06 -5.36
N ALA A 84 11.39 -2.82 -5.33
CA ALA A 84 10.68 -2.16 -6.41
C ALA A 84 11.22 -0.74 -6.64
N LEU A 85 11.38 0.04 -5.57
CA LEU A 85 11.89 1.41 -5.66
C LEU A 85 13.30 1.48 -6.22
N ILE A 86 14.20 0.59 -5.77
CA ILE A 86 15.58 0.50 -6.29
C ILE A 86 15.57 0.13 -7.78
N ALA A 87 14.80 -0.88 -8.16
CA ALA A 87 14.73 -1.32 -9.56
C ALA A 87 14.19 -0.22 -10.47
N VAL A 88 13.13 0.49 -10.06
CA VAL A 88 12.57 1.61 -10.82
C VAL A 88 13.53 2.79 -10.87
N ALA A 89 14.24 3.09 -9.77
CA ALA A 89 15.24 4.16 -9.73
C ALA A 89 16.42 3.90 -10.69
N ILE A 90 16.78 2.64 -10.91
CA ILE A 90 17.79 2.25 -11.91
C ILE A 90 17.19 2.27 -13.33
N TYR A 91 15.98 1.75 -13.49
CA TYR A 91 15.31 1.62 -14.78
C TYR A 91 15.00 2.98 -15.42
N LEU A 92 14.45 3.94 -14.66
CA LEU A 92 13.97 5.22 -15.20
C LEU A 92 15.05 6.03 -15.92
N PRO A 93 16.27 6.23 -15.38
CA PRO A 93 17.34 6.95 -16.10
C PRO A 93 17.76 6.26 -17.41
N ILE A 94 17.80 4.91 -17.40
CA ILE A 94 18.15 4.12 -18.59
C ILE A 94 17.08 4.29 -19.66
N PHE A 95 15.80 4.13 -19.28
CA PHE A 95 14.66 4.33 -20.17
C PHE A 95 14.65 5.74 -20.78
N CYS A 96 14.83 6.76 -19.94
CA CYS A 96 14.89 8.15 -20.38
C CYS A 96 16.03 8.40 -21.39
N LYS A 97 17.21 7.84 -21.14
CA LYS A 97 18.37 7.97 -22.04
C LYS A 97 18.10 7.32 -23.39
N LEU A 98 17.52 6.12 -23.40
CA LEU A 98 17.21 5.38 -24.64
C LEU A 98 16.16 6.09 -25.50
N ASN A 99 15.15 6.70 -24.86
CA ASN A 99 14.06 7.39 -25.54
C ASN A 99 14.31 8.91 -25.71
N LYS A 100 15.49 9.40 -25.34
CA LYS A 100 15.88 10.82 -25.40
C LYS A 100 14.94 11.76 -24.64
N ILE A 101 14.36 11.27 -23.54
CA ILE A 101 13.47 12.01 -22.64
C ILE A 101 14.31 12.58 -21.49
N LYS A 102 14.01 13.80 -21.06
CA LYS A 102 14.64 14.36 -19.86
C LYS A 102 14.04 13.71 -18.63
N LEU A 103 14.87 13.12 -17.77
CA LEU A 103 14.44 12.45 -16.55
C LEU A 103 13.55 13.34 -15.66
N LEU A 104 13.92 14.61 -15.48
CA LEU A 104 13.14 15.56 -14.67
C LEU A 104 11.72 15.75 -15.22
N THR A 105 11.57 15.85 -16.54
CA THR A 105 10.27 15.97 -17.20
C THR A 105 9.40 14.74 -16.94
N LEU A 106 9.98 13.54 -16.99
CA LEU A 106 9.25 12.31 -16.67
C LEU A 106 8.85 12.26 -15.19
N LEU A 107 9.74 12.69 -14.28
CA LEU A 107 9.48 12.74 -12.85
C LEU A 107 8.38 13.76 -12.50
N GLU A 108 8.33 14.92 -13.15
CA GLU A 108 7.26 15.91 -12.97
C GLU A 108 5.87 15.32 -13.28
N ILE A 109 5.79 14.41 -14.24
CA ILE A 109 4.55 13.69 -14.56
C ILE A 109 4.33 12.53 -13.57
N ALA A 110 5.38 11.79 -13.23
CA ALA A 110 5.28 10.58 -12.44
C ALA A 110 4.95 10.86 -10.96
N LEU A 111 5.50 11.92 -10.37
CA LEU A 111 5.31 12.22 -8.94
C LEU A 111 3.85 12.37 -8.52
N PRO A 112 3.00 13.19 -9.19
CA PRO A 112 1.58 13.26 -8.86
C PRO A 112 0.86 11.92 -9.01
N LEU A 113 1.30 11.10 -9.99
CA LEU A 113 0.71 9.78 -10.22
C LEU A 113 1.07 8.78 -9.13
N ILE A 114 2.31 8.84 -8.64
CA ILE A 114 2.76 8.02 -7.51
C ILE A 114 1.96 8.38 -6.26
N LEU A 115 1.77 9.67 -5.96
CA LEU A 115 0.94 10.12 -4.85
C LEU A 115 -0.50 9.64 -4.98
N PHE A 116 -1.09 9.76 -6.18
CA PHE A 116 -2.43 9.24 -6.43
C PHE A 116 -2.52 7.71 -6.23
N ALA A 117 -1.53 6.97 -6.74
CA ALA A 117 -1.46 5.51 -6.56
C ALA A 117 -1.30 5.13 -5.07
N GLN A 118 -0.58 5.93 -4.28
CA GLN A 118 -0.49 5.74 -2.83
C GLN A 118 -1.85 5.91 -2.15
N VAL A 119 -2.58 6.98 -2.48
CA VAL A 119 -3.94 7.20 -1.96
C VAL A 119 -4.85 6.01 -2.28
N VAL A 120 -4.87 5.57 -3.54
CA VAL A 120 -5.67 4.41 -3.96
C VAL A 120 -5.21 3.12 -3.26
N GLY A 121 -3.90 2.92 -3.09
CA GLY A 121 -3.34 1.78 -2.37
C GLY A 121 -3.77 1.72 -0.90
N ARG A 122 -3.90 2.88 -0.23
CA ARG A 122 -4.40 2.95 1.15
C ARG A 122 -5.86 2.47 1.27
N TRP A 123 -6.69 2.73 0.27
CA TRP A 123 -8.04 2.15 0.23
C TRP A 123 -8.04 0.63 0.00
N GLY A 124 -7.00 0.08 -0.62
CA GLY A 124 -6.77 -1.36 -0.66
C GLY A 124 -6.61 -1.97 0.75
N ASN A 125 -5.88 -1.30 1.64
CA ASN A 125 -5.75 -1.71 3.05
C ASN A 125 -7.10 -1.71 3.78
N PHE A 126 -7.99 -0.75 3.47
CA PHE A 126 -9.35 -0.74 4.00
C PHE A 126 -10.16 -1.97 3.57
N VAL A 127 -10.07 -2.35 2.30
CA VAL A 127 -10.77 -3.54 1.79
C VAL A 127 -10.27 -4.81 2.46
N ASN A 128 -8.97 -4.92 2.66
CA ASN A 128 -8.35 -6.08 3.31
C ASN A 128 -8.42 -6.04 4.84
N GLN A 129 -8.86 -4.93 5.46
CA GLN A 129 -8.82 -4.70 6.91
C GLN A 129 -7.41 -4.92 7.49
N GLU A 130 -6.41 -4.37 6.83
CA GLU A 130 -5.00 -4.43 7.24
C GLU A 130 -4.38 -3.04 7.31
N ALA A 131 -3.21 -2.92 7.94
CA ALA A 131 -2.50 -1.65 8.11
C ALA A 131 -3.37 -0.54 8.72
N PHE A 132 -4.19 -0.90 9.70
CA PHE A 132 -4.92 0.05 10.57
C PHE A 132 -4.00 0.53 11.70
N GLY A 133 -4.40 1.61 12.38
CA GLY A 133 -3.67 2.18 13.51
C GLY A 133 -3.85 1.42 14.81
N GLY A 134 -3.49 2.06 15.91
CA GLY A 134 -3.72 1.50 17.25
C GLY A 134 -5.20 1.46 17.63
N LEU A 135 -5.50 0.76 18.72
CA LEU A 135 -6.82 0.74 19.32
C LEU A 135 -7.24 2.15 19.76
N VAL A 136 -8.49 2.53 19.51
CA VAL A 136 -9.01 3.87 19.84
C VAL A 136 -8.99 4.08 21.36
N LYS A 137 -8.30 5.13 21.79
CA LYS A 137 -8.18 5.49 23.22
C LYS A 137 -9.39 6.27 23.68
N VAL A 138 -9.99 5.80 24.76
CA VAL A 138 -11.12 6.47 25.43
C VAL A 138 -10.87 6.54 26.94
N PRO A 139 -11.42 7.55 27.65
CA PRO A 139 -11.13 7.78 29.08
C PRO A 139 -11.46 6.58 29.97
N ASN A 140 -12.46 5.78 29.61
CA ASN A 140 -12.85 4.60 30.37
C ASN A 140 -11.89 3.40 30.22
N LEU A 141 -10.92 3.48 29.33
CA LEU A 141 -9.86 2.48 29.19
C LEU A 141 -8.72 2.80 30.17
N ALA A 142 -8.95 2.64 31.46
CA ALA A 142 -8.04 3.10 32.51
C ALA A 142 -6.64 2.47 32.47
N ASN A 143 -6.51 1.26 31.90
CA ASN A 143 -5.26 0.51 31.87
C ASN A 143 -4.88 0.08 30.45
N TYR A 144 -4.60 1.05 29.59
CA TYR A 144 -4.21 0.77 28.21
C TYR A 144 -2.96 -0.13 28.08
N GLY A 145 -2.09 -0.12 29.11
CA GLY A 145 -0.90 -0.99 29.19
C GLY A 145 -1.21 -2.45 29.56
N GLU A 146 -2.39 -2.74 30.07
CA GLU A 146 -2.82 -4.08 30.49
C GLU A 146 -3.73 -4.77 29.44
N ILE A 147 -4.03 -4.12 28.33
CA ILE A 147 -4.80 -4.73 27.24
C ILE A 147 -3.95 -5.84 26.63
N THR A 148 -4.22 -7.04 27.08
CA THR A 148 -3.60 -8.25 26.55
C THR A 148 -4.29 -8.67 25.25
N ARG A 149 -3.64 -9.61 24.55
CA ARG A 149 -4.11 -10.18 23.28
C ARG A 149 -5.53 -10.75 23.30
N TYR A 150 -6.10 -10.97 24.50
CA TYR A 150 -7.40 -11.63 24.71
C TYR A 150 -8.42 -10.74 25.44
N THR A 151 -8.15 -9.44 25.55
CA THR A 151 -9.05 -8.54 26.26
C THR A 151 -10.31 -8.32 25.42
N VAL A 152 -11.45 -8.61 25.98
CA VAL A 152 -12.78 -8.26 25.41
C VAL A 152 -13.21 -6.96 26.06
N LEU A 153 -13.45 -5.94 25.26
CA LEU A 153 -13.93 -4.64 25.75
C LEU A 153 -15.41 -4.72 26.04
N ASP A 154 -15.86 -4.00 27.06
CA ASP A 154 -17.28 -3.85 27.41
C ASP A 154 -18.02 -2.96 26.41
N ASP A 155 -19.33 -3.11 26.33
CA ASP A 155 -20.17 -2.37 25.38
C ASP A 155 -20.08 -0.87 25.56
N ALA A 156 -19.93 -0.38 26.80
CA ALA A 156 -19.81 1.05 27.08
C ALA A 156 -18.50 1.61 26.46
N THR A 157 -17.41 0.88 26.57
CA THR A 157 -16.13 1.23 25.95
C THR A 157 -16.20 1.21 24.42
N LEU A 158 -16.86 0.21 23.83
CA LEU A 158 -17.05 0.12 22.38
C LEU A 158 -17.89 1.28 21.84
N ILE A 159 -18.95 1.67 22.55
CA ILE A 159 -19.78 2.83 22.19
C ILE A 159 -18.93 4.12 22.26
N ALA A 160 -18.17 4.32 23.33
CA ALA A 160 -17.29 5.48 23.47
C ALA A 160 -16.22 5.55 22.38
N GLN A 161 -15.62 4.43 21.99
CA GLN A 161 -14.65 4.36 20.87
C GLN A 161 -15.29 4.76 19.55
N ARG A 162 -16.50 4.25 19.27
CA ARG A 162 -17.24 4.59 18.05
C ARG A 162 -17.60 6.07 18.02
N GLU A 163 -18.03 6.64 19.14
CA GLU A 163 -18.34 8.07 19.27
C GLU A 163 -17.11 8.92 19.05
N ALA A 164 -15.97 8.55 19.65
CA ALA A 164 -14.70 9.24 19.43
C ALA A 164 -14.30 9.27 17.95
N LEU A 165 -14.48 8.18 17.20
CA LEU A 165 -14.23 8.15 15.75
C LEU A 165 -15.22 9.04 14.98
N SER A 166 -16.49 9.11 15.39
CA SER A 166 -17.49 9.94 14.72
C SER A 166 -17.18 11.44 14.83
N HIS A 167 -16.60 11.86 15.94
CA HIS A 167 -16.14 13.25 16.14
C HIS A 167 -14.94 13.64 15.25
N MET A 168 -14.23 12.66 14.68
CA MET A 168 -13.10 12.90 13.78
C MET A 168 -13.51 13.07 12.31
N LEU A 169 -14.79 13.31 12.02
CA LEU A 169 -15.35 13.46 10.67
C LEU A 169 -15.11 12.23 9.77
N ILE A 170 -14.99 11.05 10.39
CA ILE A 170 -14.84 9.80 9.66
C ILE A 170 -16.21 9.29 9.23
N PRO A 171 -16.41 8.94 7.93
CA PRO A 171 -17.68 8.43 7.46
C PRO A 171 -18.10 7.12 8.17
N ASN A 172 -19.38 6.97 8.45
CA ASN A 172 -19.90 5.81 9.18
C ASN A 172 -19.57 4.45 8.54
N PHE A 173 -19.49 4.38 7.21
CA PHE A 173 -19.11 3.13 6.52
C PHE A 173 -17.64 2.74 6.80
N VAL A 174 -16.77 3.73 7.04
CA VAL A 174 -15.39 3.49 7.46
C VAL A 174 -15.38 3.03 8.91
N ILE A 175 -16.06 3.77 9.81
CA ILE A 175 -16.13 3.42 11.24
C ILE A 175 -16.63 2.00 11.45
N ASN A 176 -17.71 1.62 10.78
CA ASN A 176 -18.28 0.27 10.91
C ASN A 176 -17.30 -0.85 10.51
N ARG A 177 -16.36 -0.55 9.61
CA ARG A 177 -15.35 -1.52 9.17
C ARG A 177 -14.10 -1.53 10.04
N MET A 178 -13.95 -0.54 10.92
CA MET A 178 -12.81 -0.43 11.84
C MET A 178 -12.99 -1.21 13.13
N TYR A 179 -14.13 -1.87 13.34
CA TYR A 179 -14.27 -2.87 14.38
C TYR A 179 -13.56 -4.16 13.97
N ILE A 180 -12.47 -4.46 14.65
CA ILE A 180 -11.61 -5.62 14.36
C ILE A 180 -11.79 -6.61 15.53
N SER A 181 -12.25 -7.80 15.22
CA SER A 181 -12.55 -8.85 16.22
C SER A 181 -11.75 -10.13 16.00
N TYR A 182 -10.86 -10.16 15.01
CA TYR A 182 -10.09 -11.36 14.67
C TYR A 182 -8.60 -11.08 14.61
N SER A 183 -7.81 -12.13 14.78
CA SER A 183 -6.37 -12.07 14.56
C SER A 183 -6.11 -11.97 13.05
N ASN A 184 -5.52 -10.86 12.62
CA ASN A 184 -4.89 -10.78 11.30
C ASN A 184 -3.43 -11.22 11.39
N ALA A 185 -2.68 -11.08 10.29
CA ALA A 185 -1.25 -11.42 10.22
C ALA A 185 -0.38 -10.74 11.29
N SER A 186 -0.84 -9.65 11.92
CA SER A 186 -0.18 -8.98 13.04
C SER A 186 -0.46 -9.62 14.40
N GLY A 187 -1.34 -10.61 14.48
CA GLY A 187 -1.60 -11.37 15.70
C GLY A 187 -2.35 -10.63 16.80
N PHE A 188 -3.06 -9.54 16.49
CA PHE A 188 -3.92 -8.82 17.43
C PHE A 188 -5.28 -9.50 17.56
N LEU A 189 -5.71 -9.75 18.80
CA LEU A 189 -6.99 -10.38 19.13
C LEU A 189 -7.88 -9.51 20.03
N CYS A 190 -7.49 -8.27 20.32
CA CYS A 190 -8.36 -7.38 21.06
C CYS A 190 -9.52 -6.94 20.17
N ALA A 191 -10.74 -7.34 20.51
CA ALA A 191 -11.93 -6.89 19.82
C ALA A 191 -12.22 -5.43 20.18
N GLY A 192 -12.23 -4.53 19.20
CA GLY A 192 -12.47 -3.11 19.43
C GLY A 192 -12.33 -2.28 18.18
N TYR A 193 -12.53 -0.96 18.30
CA TYR A 193 -12.35 -0.04 17.20
C TYR A 193 -10.91 0.44 17.13
N TYR A 194 -10.37 0.46 15.90
CA TYR A 194 -9.01 0.89 15.58
C TYR A 194 -9.01 2.16 14.74
N TYR A 195 -7.96 2.98 14.85
CA TYR A 195 -7.81 4.18 14.05
C TYR A 195 -7.63 3.83 12.56
N PRO A 196 -8.42 4.44 11.65
CA PRO A 196 -8.30 4.23 10.21
C PRO A 196 -7.15 5.03 9.62
N THR A 197 -5.91 4.60 9.83
CA THR A 197 -4.72 5.31 9.33
C THR A 197 -4.75 5.49 7.82
N PHE A 198 -5.27 4.50 7.08
CA PHE A 198 -5.46 4.60 5.63
C PHE A 198 -6.33 5.80 5.23
N TYR A 199 -7.38 6.11 6.02
CA TYR A 199 -8.28 7.23 5.75
C TYR A 199 -7.55 8.56 5.95
N PHE A 200 -6.85 8.73 7.07
CA PHE A 200 -6.08 9.94 7.34
C PHE A 200 -5.00 10.19 6.29
N GLU A 201 -4.26 9.17 5.91
CA GLU A 201 -3.20 9.26 4.90
C GLU A 201 -3.73 9.44 3.47
N SER A 202 -5.00 9.16 3.21
CA SER A 202 -5.62 9.36 1.91
C SER A 202 -6.27 10.74 1.74
N VAL A 203 -6.61 11.43 2.86
CA VAL A 203 -7.30 12.72 2.87
C VAL A 203 -6.34 13.88 3.16
N LEU A 204 -5.27 13.64 3.89
CA LEU A 204 -4.21 14.61 4.19
C LEU A 204 -3.16 14.67 3.09
#